data_e7bd7b65563eadc2e6cc3db6817691b0
#
_entry.id   e7bd7b65563eadc2e6cc3db6817691b0
#
_cell.length_a   1.000
_cell.length_b   1.000
_cell.length_c   1.000
_cell.angle_alpha   90.00
_cell.angle_beta   90.00
_cell.angle_gamma   90.00
#
_symmetry.space_group_name_H-M   'P 1'
#
loop_
_entity.id
_entity.type
_entity.pdbx_description
1 polymer ?
#
loop_
_entity_poly.entity_id
_entity_poly.type
_entity_poly.pdbx_seq_one_letter_code
_entity_poly.pdbx_strand_id
1 'polypeptide(L)'
;MLKPHIWLRPPAWPGSINHATDAAWAQWFAGYRAFILHYASLAQGEGMDAFCIGNELQYASLRDRQWRDVIAGVRGAYAGPITYGATAEEVTGVPFWDAVDFIGVSAYFALVAEETPSPAALAGAWRPVSERLRGLSTRHGKRVVFTEIGYRSADFAAWRHWEIRDDAAVNLQAQANAYAAFFESVWDEDWMGGAYLWKWFSHPGHSGPASNDFEFEGKPAATVVAAAYRAAAAGKGVRAAVRAAAAAAPPRSRPKASPAP
;
A
#
# COMPACT_ATOMS: atom_id res chain seq x y z
N MET A 1 11.34 -5.23 -4.47
CA MET A 1 10.27 -5.68 -5.42
C MET A 1 10.14 -4.65 -6.52
N LEU A 2 10.11 -5.08 -7.79
CA LEU A 2 9.72 -4.22 -8.91
C LEU A 2 8.20 -4.29 -9.11
N LYS A 3 7.54 -3.13 -9.18
CA LYS A 3 6.09 -3.00 -9.34
C LYS A 3 5.76 -1.98 -10.43
N PRO A 4 5.62 -2.40 -11.70
CA PRO A 4 5.23 -1.52 -12.80
C PRO A 4 3.79 -1.03 -12.66
N HIS A 5 3.56 0.27 -12.92
CA HIS A 5 2.25 0.89 -12.86
C HIS A 5 1.78 1.32 -14.26
N ILE A 6 0.47 1.27 -14.47
CA ILE A 6 -0.18 1.93 -15.62
C ILE A 6 -0.63 3.33 -15.16
N TRP A 7 -0.28 4.35 -15.95
CA TRP A 7 -0.78 5.72 -15.79
C TRP A 7 -1.66 6.08 -16.97
N LEU A 8 -2.90 6.45 -16.69
CA LEU A 8 -3.86 6.85 -17.73
C LEU A 8 -3.73 8.32 -18.10
N ARG A 9 -4.02 8.65 -19.36
CA ARG A 9 -4.11 10.01 -19.86
C ARG A 9 -5.45 10.21 -20.58
N PRO A 10 -6.31 11.14 -20.15
CA PRO A 10 -6.16 12.01 -18.95
C PRO A 10 -6.02 11.18 -17.67
N PRO A 11 -5.51 11.78 -16.59
CA PRO A 11 -5.33 11.08 -15.32
C PRO A 11 -6.63 10.45 -14.84
N ALA A 12 -6.57 9.14 -14.58
CA ALA A 12 -7.66 8.36 -14.00
C ALA A 12 -7.09 7.18 -13.23
N TRP A 13 -7.87 6.63 -12.32
CA TRP A 13 -7.46 5.43 -11.60
C TRP A 13 -7.43 4.21 -12.52
N PRO A 14 -6.32 3.44 -12.58
CA PRO A 14 -6.19 2.28 -13.48
C PRO A 14 -7.25 1.19 -13.27
N GLY A 15 -7.78 1.07 -12.07
CA GLY A 15 -8.86 0.14 -11.76
C GLY A 15 -10.16 0.41 -12.53
N SER A 16 -10.33 1.61 -13.10
CA SER A 16 -11.48 1.97 -13.94
C SER A 16 -11.40 1.40 -15.37
N ILE A 17 -10.26 0.81 -15.77
CA ILE A 17 -10.12 0.17 -17.08
C ILE A 17 -11.14 -0.95 -17.20
N ASN A 18 -12.10 -0.77 -18.10
CA ASN A 18 -13.14 -1.75 -18.37
C ASN A 18 -13.48 -1.77 -19.86
N HIS A 19 -13.74 -2.95 -20.40
CA HIS A 19 -14.06 -3.16 -21.80
C HIS A 19 -15.37 -3.92 -21.95
N ALA A 20 -16.20 -3.49 -22.88
CA ALA A 20 -17.55 -4.04 -23.08
C ALA A 20 -17.55 -5.42 -23.77
N THR A 21 -16.45 -5.80 -24.46
CA THR A 21 -16.39 -7.04 -25.25
C THR A 21 -15.16 -7.86 -24.92
N ASP A 22 -15.25 -9.18 -25.09
CA ASP A 22 -14.12 -10.09 -24.93
C ASP A 22 -13.01 -9.83 -25.94
N ALA A 23 -13.34 -9.39 -27.16
CA ALA A 23 -12.35 -9.00 -28.16
C ALA A 23 -11.50 -7.81 -27.71
N ALA A 24 -12.14 -6.78 -27.14
CA ALA A 24 -11.44 -5.60 -26.59
C ALA A 24 -10.57 -6.00 -25.38
N TRP A 25 -11.06 -6.89 -24.51
CA TRP A 25 -10.23 -7.46 -23.43
C TRP A 25 -9.05 -8.25 -23.95
N ALA A 26 -9.23 -9.09 -24.99
CA ALA A 26 -8.15 -9.82 -25.58
C ALA A 26 -7.06 -8.90 -26.15
N GLN A 27 -7.45 -7.83 -26.82
CA GLN A 27 -6.51 -6.82 -27.34
C GLN A 27 -5.76 -6.12 -26.19
N TRP A 28 -6.48 -5.71 -25.13
CA TRP A 28 -5.88 -5.08 -23.96
C TRP A 28 -4.87 -5.99 -23.29
N PHE A 29 -5.23 -7.25 -23.02
CA PHE A 29 -4.32 -8.21 -22.39
C PHE A 29 -3.13 -8.56 -23.27
N ALA A 30 -3.24 -8.55 -24.60
CA ALA A 30 -2.10 -8.72 -25.49
C ALA A 30 -1.08 -7.58 -25.31
N GLY A 31 -1.54 -6.33 -25.26
CA GLY A 31 -0.70 -5.17 -24.97
C GLY A 31 -0.12 -5.21 -23.55
N TYR A 32 -0.96 -5.52 -22.56
CA TYR A 32 -0.54 -5.62 -21.16
C TYR A 32 0.52 -6.70 -20.96
N ARG A 33 0.34 -7.87 -21.59
CA ARG A 33 1.31 -8.95 -21.53
C ARG A 33 2.67 -8.54 -22.08
N ALA A 34 2.72 -7.85 -23.22
CA ALA A 34 3.98 -7.35 -23.77
C ALA A 34 4.67 -6.38 -22.80
N PHE A 35 3.91 -5.43 -22.21
CA PHE A 35 4.40 -4.49 -21.21
C PHE A 35 4.98 -5.22 -19.99
N ILE A 36 4.22 -6.10 -19.36
CA ILE A 36 4.63 -6.71 -18.09
C ILE A 36 5.77 -7.70 -18.26
N LEU A 37 5.86 -8.40 -19.39
CA LEU A 37 6.98 -9.30 -19.69
C LEU A 37 8.30 -8.55 -19.91
N HIS A 38 8.26 -7.35 -20.49
CA HIS A 38 9.44 -6.47 -20.56
C HIS A 38 9.98 -6.18 -19.16
N TYR A 39 9.13 -5.79 -18.21
CA TYR A 39 9.55 -5.52 -16.85
C TYR A 39 9.90 -6.76 -16.03
N ALA A 40 9.30 -7.92 -16.34
CA ALA A 40 9.68 -9.18 -15.72
C ALA A 40 11.11 -9.58 -16.12
N SER A 41 11.47 -9.40 -17.41
CA SER A 41 12.85 -9.61 -17.90
C SER A 41 13.84 -8.64 -17.27
N LEU A 42 13.44 -7.37 -17.10
CA LEU A 42 14.25 -6.37 -16.39
C LEU A 42 14.45 -6.77 -14.92
N ALA A 43 13.38 -7.21 -14.22
CA ALA A 43 13.44 -7.68 -12.85
C ALA A 43 14.40 -8.87 -12.69
N GLN A 44 14.41 -9.79 -13.66
CA GLN A 44 15.36 -10.91 -13.69
C GLN A 44 16.80 -10.43 -13.87
N GLY A 45 17.03 -9.52 -14.82
CA GLY A 45 18.37 -9.00 -15.13
C GLY A 45 18.97 -8.19 -13.97
N GLU A 46 18.15 -7.45 -13.25
CA GLU A 46 18.56 -6.62 -12.10
C GLU A 46 18.51 -7.37 -10.75
N GLY A 47 18.20 -8.67 -10.75
CA GLY A 47 18.18 -9.51 -9.54
C GLY A 47 17.16 -9.03 -8.49
N MET A 48 15.97 -8.58 -8.92
CA MET A 48 14.93 -8.13 -7.99
C MET A 48 14.44 -9.29 -7.11
N ASP A 49 14.22 -9.03 -5.81
CA ASP A 49 13.78 -10.05 -4.84
C ASP A 49 12.32 -10.49 -5.04
N ALA A 50 11.48 -9.66 -5.67
CA ALA A 50 10.09 -9.97 -5.99
C ALA A 50 9.59 -9.11 -7.16
N PHE A 51 8.52 -9.57 -7.82
CA PHE A 51 7.89 -8.87 -8.94
C PHE A 51 6.37 -8.80 -8.78
N CYS A 52 5.80 -7.61 -8.95
CA CYS A 52 4.35 -7.40 -8.94
C CYS A 52 3.82 -7.37 -10.38
N ILE A 53 2.99 -8.35 -10.73
CA ILE A 53 2.49 -8.55 -12.10
C ILE A 53 1.39 -7.58 -12.53
N GLY A 54 0.85 -6.81 -11.60
CA GLY A 54 -0.21 -5.82 -11.83
C GLY A 54 -0.62 -5.14 -10.54
N ASN A 55 -1.19 -3.94 -10.64
CA ASN A 55 -1.57 -3.15 -9.49
C ASN A 55 -2.93 -2.48 -9.72
N GLU A 56 -3.89 -2.74 -8.83
CA GLU A 56 -5.20 -2.06 -8.77
C GLU A 56 -6.01 -2.09 -10.08
N LEU A 57 -5.96 -3.18 -10.82
CA LEU A 57 -6.68 -3.34 -12.09
C LEU A 57 -8.03 -4.02 -11.87
N GLN A 58 -8.91 -3.38 -11.09
CA GLN A 58 -10.10 -3.96 -10.46
C GLN A 58 -11.00 -4.75 -11.42
N TYR A 59 -11.33 -4.23 -12.60
CA TYR A 59 -12.14 -4.97 -13.56
C TYR A 59 -11.34 -6.03 -14.32
N ALA A 60 -10.07 -5.75 -14.60
CA ALA A 60 -9.20 -6.72 -15.25
C ALA A 60 -8.87 -7.90 -14.34
N SER A 61 -8.76 -7.70 -13.02
CA SER A 61 -8.44 -8.77 -12.07
C SER A 61 -9.47 -9.90 -12.03
N LEU A 62 -10.69 -9.65 -12.50
CA LEU A 62 -11.76 -10.65 -12.62
C LEU A 62 -11.57 -11.60 -13.83
N ARG A 63 -10.62 -11.34 -14.70
CA ARG A 63 -10.36 -12.11 -15.93
C ARG A 63 -9.34 -13.23 -15.66
N ASP A 64 -9.73 -14.26 -14.91
CA ASP A 64 -8.87 -15.34 -14.42
C ASP A 64 -8.01 -15.98 -15.52
N ARG A 65 -8.62 -16.40 -16.64
CA ARG A 65 -7.91 -17.05 -17.73
C ARG A 65 -6.77 -16.18 -18.30
N GLN A 66 -7.08 -14.91 -18.57
CA GLN A 66 -6.10 -13.98 -19.14
C GLN A 66 -4.96 -13.70 -18.16
N TRP A 67 -5.26 -13.59 -16.86
CA TRP A 67 -4.21 -13.45 -15.84
C TRP A 67 -3.33 -14.70 -15.74
N ARG A 68 -3.89 -15.89 -15.80
CA ARG A 68 -3.08 -17.12 -15.82
C ARG A 68 -2.15 -17.19 -17.02
N ASP A 69 -2.57 -16.70 -18.20
CA ASP A 69 -1.71 -16.58 -19.39
C ASP A 69 -0.58 -15.54 -19.16
N VAL A 70 -0.88 -14.41 -18.50
CA VAL A 70 0.15 -13.42 -18.10
C VAL A 70 1.12 -14.03 -17.09
N ILE A 71 0.62 -14.69 -16.05
CA ILE A 71 1.42 -15.35 -15.01
C ILE A 71 2.36 -16.38 -15.61
N ALA A 72 1.86 -17.22 -16.50
CA ALA A 72 2.70 -18.22 -17.19
C ALA A 72 3.83 -17.57 -18.00
N GLY A 73 3.53 -16.47 -18.69
CA GLY A 73 4.56 -15.69 -19.38
C GLY A 73 5.59 -15.07 -18.45
N VAL A 74 5.15 -14.48 -17.34
CA VAL A 74 6.04 -13.88 -16.32
C VAL A 74 6.94 -14.95 -15.70
N ARG A 75 6.40 -16.14 -15.37
CA ARG A 75 7.19 -17.28 -14.84
C ARG A 75 8.28 -17.74 -15.81
N GLY A 76 8.07 -17.57 -17.12
CA GLY A 76 9.11 -17.86 -18.13
C GLY A 76 10.20 -16.78 -18.22
N ALA A 77 9.94 -15.57 -17.74
CA ALA A 77 10.85 -14.42 -17.83
C ALA A 77 11.52 -14.06 -16.49
N TYR A 78 10.91 -14.42 -15.35
CA TYR A 78 11.37 -14.11 -14.00
C TYR A 78 11.21 -15.32 -13.07
N ALA A 79 12.30 -15.74 -12.46
CA ALA A 79 12.36 -16.93 -11.61
C ALA A 79 11.99 -16.67 -10.13
N GLY A 80 11.98 -15.43 -9.70
CA GLY A 80 11.70 -15.06 -8.31
C GLY A 80 10.20 -15.03 -7.96
N PRO A 81 9.86 -14.70 -6.70
CA PRO A 81 8.48 -14.62 -6.23
C PRO A 81 7.68 -13.54 -6.94
N ILE A 82 6.43 -13.87 -7.31
CA ILE A 82 5.50 -12.93 -7.94
C ILE A 82 4.23 -12.73 -7.14
N THR A 83 3.61 -11.55 -7.28
CA THR A 83 2.30 -11.23 -6.72
C THR A 83 1.53 -10.26 -7.62
N TYR A 84 0.27 -10.02 -7.26
CA TYR A 84 -0.59 -8.95 -7.78
C TYR A 84 -0.92 -7.99 -6.62
N GLY A 85 -0.93 -6.69 -6.86
CA GLY A 85 -1.29 -5.66 -5.87
C GLY A 85 -2.78 -5.32 -5.96
N ALA A 86 -3.60 -6.01 -5.18
CA ALA A 86 -5.04 -5.76 -5.14
C ALA A 86 -5.40 -4.57 -4.25
N THR A 87 -6.45 -3.83 -4.59
CA THR A 87 -7.03 -2.84 -3.65
C THR A 87 -7.64 -3.53 -2.42
N ALA A 88 -7.94 -2.73 -1.40
CA ALA A 88 -8.64 -3.19 -0.19
C ALA A 88 -10.00 -3.85 -0.50
N GLU A 89 -10.66 -3.38 -1.56
CA GLU A 89 -11.99 -3.85 -1.98
C GLU A 89 -11.90 -5.12 -2.82
N GLU A 90 -10.95 -5.20 -3.78
CA GLU A 90 -10.88 -6.30 -4.73
C GLU A 90 -10.18 -7.54 -4.18
N VAL A 91 -9.36 -7.42 -3.12
CA VAL A 91 -8.44 -8.46 -2.67
C VAL A 91 -9.08 -9.83 -2.41
N THR A 92 -10.32 -9.85 -1.93
CA THR A 92 -11.05 -11.09 -1.67
C THR A 92 -11.66 -11.73 -2.92
N GLY A 93 -11.76 -10.96 -4.01
CA GLY A 93 -12.38 -11.38 -5.28
C GLY A 93 -11.39 -11.80 -6.36
N VAL A 94 -10.09 -11.60 -6.16
CA VAL A 94 -9.05 -12.02 -7.13
C VAL A 94 -9.02 -13.54 -7.25
N PRO A 95 -9.24 -14.13 -8.45
CA PRO A 95 -9.43 -15.56 -8.59
C PRO A 95 -8.13 -16.38 -8.73
N PHE A 96 -6.99 -15.72 -8.97
CA PHE A 96 -5.71 -16.36 -9.27
C PHE A 96 -4.68 -16.29 -8.12
N TRP A 97 -5.11 -16.13 -6.86
CA TRP A 97 -4.19 -16.16 -5.72
C TRP A 97 -3.42 -17.47 -5.58
N ASP A 98 -3.97 -18.58 -6.07
CA ASP A 98 -3.28 -19.86 -6.13
C ASP A 98 -2.04 -19.86 -7.06
N ALA A 99 -2.05 -19.04 -8.12
CA ALA A 99 -1.00 -19.00 -9.14
C ALA A 99 0.18 -18.06 -8.83
N VAL A 100 0.07 -17.21 -7.81
CA VAL A 100 1.14 -16.31 -7.34
C VAL A 100 1.71 -16.79 -6.01
N ASP A 101 2.84 -16.23 -5.54
CA ASP A 101 3.55 -16.75 -4.37
C ASP A 101 3.04 -16.19 -3.04
N PHE A 102 2.52 -14.97 -3.04
CA PHE A 102 1.93 -14.31 -1.88
C PHE A 102 0.80 -13.38 -2.30
N ILE A 103 -0.06 -13.02 -1.36
CA ILE A 103 -1.20 -12.13 -1.58
C ILE A 103 -0.73 -10.70 -1.43
N GLY A 104 -0.77 -9.91 -2.50
CA GLY A 104 -0.39 -8.50 -2.49
C GLY A 104 -1.59 -7.57 -2.29
N VAL A 105 -1.43 -6.57 -1.43
CA VAL A 105 -2.50 -5.60 -1.14
C VAL A 105 -1.97 -4.18 -1.19
N SER A 106 -2.59 -3.31 -1.96
CA SER A 106 -2.50 -1.86 -1.80
C SER A 106 -3.42 -1.48 -0.63
N ALA A 107 -2.80 -1.30 0.56
CA ALA A 107 -3.49 -1.35 1.84
C ALA A 107 -4.07 0.01 2.27
N TYR A 108 -4.83 0.64 1.39
CA TYR A 108 -5.50 1.91 1.67
C TYR A 108 -6.91 1.66 2.23
N PHE A 109 -6.98 1.03 3.42
CA PHE A 109 -8.23 0.78 4.10
C PHE A 109 -8.81 2.06 4.69
N ALA A 110 -10.10 2.30 4.47
CA ALA A 110 -10.85 3.37 5.13
C ALA A 110 -11.11 2.97 6.59
N LEU A 111 -10.26 3.43 7.51
CA LEU A 111 -10.26 3.00 8.91
C LEU A 111 -11.17 3.89 9.78
N VAL A 112 -10.82 5.17 9.95
CA VAL A 112 -11.52 6.11 10.85
C VAL A 112 -11.69 7.45 10.17
N ALA A 113 -12.94 7.95 10.11
CA ALA A 113 -13.30 9.24 9.52
C ALA A 113 -13.19 10.38 10.55
N GLU A 114 -11.98 10.61 11.06
CA GLU A 114 -11.66 11.69 11.99
C GLU A 114 -10.46 12.49 11.47
N GLU A 115 -10.39 13.79 11.80
CA GLU A 115 -9.27 14.65 11.41
C GLU A 115 -7.94 14.12 11.95
N THR A 116 -7.91 13.75 13.22
CA THR A 116 -6.73 13.22 13.90
C THR A 116 -7.14 12.03 14.78
N PRO A 117 -7.35 10.84 14.18
CA PRO A 117 -7.82 9.69 14.94
C PRO A 117 -6.76 9.24 15.96
N SER A 118 -7.24 8.82 17.13
CA SER A 118 -6.35 8.30 18.18
C SER A 118 -5.78 6.93 17.77
N PRO A 119 -4.59 6.54 18.27
CA PRO A 119 -4.07 5.20 18.06
C PRO A 119 -5.03 4.09 18.50
N ALA A 120 -5.81 4.30 19.56
CA ALA A 120 -6.79 3.33 20.06
C ALA A 120 -7.97 3.16 19.09
N ALA A 121 -8.52 4.25 18.55
CA ALA A 121 -9.58 4.21 17.54
C ALA A 121 -9.10 3.48 16.27
N LEU A 122 -7.91 3.79 15.81
CA LEU A 122 -7.28 3.13 14.65
C LEU A 122 -7.03 1.64 14.89
N ALA A 123 -6.53 1.25 16.06
CA ALA A 123 -6.35 -0.16 16.42
C ALA A 123 -7.68 -0.93 16.44
N GLY A 124 -8.75 -0.28 16.91
CA GLY A 124 -10.11 -0.83 16.83
C GLY A 124 -10.56 -1.07 15.38
N ALA A 125 -10.29 -0.12 14.49
CA ALA A 125 -10.65 -0.21 13.08
C ALA A 125 -9.79 -1.24 12.30
N TRP A 126 -8.55 -1.45 12.69
CA TRP A 126 -7.68 -2.49 12.11
C TRP A 126 -8.15 -3.91 12.41
N ARG A 127 -8.87 -4.16 13.51
CA ARG A 127 -9.27 -5.50 13.93
C ARG A 127 -10.08 -6.25 12.85
N PRO A 128 -11.21 -5.74 12.33
CA PRO A 128 -11.97 -6.44 11.30
C PRO A 128 -11.17 -6.59 10.00
N VAL A 129 -10.29 -5.64 9.66
CA VAL A 129 -9.39 -5.75 8.50
C VAL A 129 -8.41 -6.91 8.69
N SER A 130 -7.76 -7.00 9.85
CA SER A 130 -6.82 -8.08 10.19
C SER A 130 -7.51 -9.45 10.16
N GLU A 131 -8.71 -9.57 10.71
CA GLU A 131 -9.49 -10.81 10.67
C GLU A 131 -9.81 -11.24 9.23
N ARG A 132 -10.22 -10.32 8.38
CA ARG A 132 -10.50 -10.57 6.95
C ARG A 132 -9.25 -11.05 6.22
N LEU A 133 -8.11 -10.39 6.41
CA LEU A 133 -6.85 -10.74 5.74
C LEU A 133 -6.26 -12.06 6.27
N ARG A 134 -6.39 -12.32 7.56
CA ARG A 134 -6.03 -13.63 8.14
C ARG A 134 -6.86 -14.75 7.52
N GLY A 135 -8.18 -14.55 7.38
CA GLY A 135 -9.06 -15.53 6.73
C GLY A 135 -8.67 -15.79 5.26
N LEU A 136 -8.27 -14.74 4.53
CA LEU A 136 -7.78 -14.86 3.16
C LEU A 136 -6.45 -15.61 3.09
N SER A 137 -5.50 -15.25 3.96
CA SER A 137 -4.20 -15.92 4.10
C SER A 137 -4.37 -17.43 4.40
N THR A 138 -5.22 -17.76 5.35
CA THR A 138 -5.52 -19.16 5.72
C THR A 138 -6.14 -19.93 4.55
N ARG A 139 -7.10 -19.33 3.84
CA ARG A 139 -7.78 -19.95 2.68
C ARG A 139 -6.82 -20.34 1.57
N HIS A 140 -5.83 -19.50 1.31
CA HIS A 140 -4.88 -19.70 0.20
C HIS A 140 -3.54 -20.30 0.66
N GLY A 141 -3.31 -20.45 1.97
CA GLY A 141 -2.04 -20.93 2.54
C GLY A 141 -0.86 -19.98 2.23
N LYS A 142 -1.11 -18.67 2.09
CA LYS A 142 -0.13 -17.67 1.68
C LYS A 142 -0.13 -16.48 2.60
N ARG A 143 1.06 -15.91 2.83
CA ARG A 143 1.18 -14.64 3.56
C ARG A 143 0.63 -13.48 2.74
N VAL A 144 0.17 -12.45 3.44
CA VAL A 144 -0.24 -11.18 2.84
C VAL A 144 0.92 -10.18 2.96
N VAL A 145 1.26 -9.54 1.85
CA VAL A 145 2.24 -8.45 1.80
C VAL A 145 1.53 -7.18 1.36
N PHE A 146 1.68 -6.11 2.12
CA PHE A 146 1.20 -4.82 1.67
C PHE A 146 2.14 -4.26 0.62
N THR A 147 1.74 -4.38 -0.64
CA THR A 147 2.51 -3.87 -1.79
C THR A 147 2.53 -2.35 -1.84
N GLU A 148 1.58 -1.73 -1.14
CA GLU A 148 1.58 -0.34 -0.74
C GLU A 148 0.85 -0.20 0.59
N ILE A 149 1.35 0.68 1.45
CA ILE A 149 0.63 1.29 2.54
C ILE A 149 1.17 2.69 2.76
N GLY A 150 0.29 3.67 2.90
CA GLY A 150 0.69 5.05 3.11
C GLY A 150 -0.45 5.90 3.64
N TYR A 151 -0.07 6.97 4.30
CA TYR A 151 -1.00 7.94 4.86
C TYR A 151 -0.51 9.34 4.50
N ARG A 152 -1.39 10.19 4.02
CA ARG A 152 -1.07 11.61 3.83
C ARG A 152 -0.90 12.30 5.18
N SER A 153 -0.03 13.29 5.27
CA SER A 153 0.09 14.13 6.47
C SER A 153 -0.96 15.25 6.47
N ALA A 154 -2.22 14.86 6.45
CA ALA A 154 -3.38 15.72 6.41
C ALA A 154 -4.47 15.23 7.37
N ASP A 155 -5.47 16.06 7.62
CA ASP A 155 -6.68 15.61 8.30
C ASP A 155 -7.30 14.43 7.55
N PHE A 156 -7.94 13.52 8.27
CA PHE A 156 -8.52 12.28 7.72
C PHE A 156 -7.52 11.31 7.08
N ALA A 157 -6.24 11.37 7.45
CA ALA A 157 -5.17 10.55 6.87
C ALA A 157 -5.49 9.04 6.81
N ALA A 158 -6.23 8.52 7.78
CA ALA A 158 -6.61 7.11 7.88
C ALA A 158 -8.02 6.81 7.32
N TRP A 159 -8.56 7.67 6.51
CA TRP A 159 -9.82 7.49 5.82
C TRP A 159 -9.57 7.35 4.32
N ARG A 160 -10.43 7.85 3.48
CA ARG A 160 -10.35 7.79 2.02
C ARG A 160 -9.36 8.81 1.49
N HIS A 161 -8.09 8.46 1.38
CA HIS A 161 -7.01 9.38 0.98
C HIS A 161 -7.27 10.09 -0.36
N TRP A 162 -8.05 9.47 -1.26
CA TRP A 162 -8.44 10.05 -2.55
C TRP A 162 -9.47 11.19 -2.45
N GLU A 163 -10.10 11.37 -1.27
CA GLU A 163 -10.98 12.48 -0.98
C GLU A 163 -10.23 13.67 -0.37
N ILE A 164 -8.98 13.49 0.03
CA ILE A 164 -8.15 14.55 0.61
C ILE A 164 -7.67 15.48 -0.50
N ARG A 165 -8.02 16.76 -0.40
CA ARG A 165 -7.61 17.78 -1.37
C ARG A 165 -6.09 18.03 -1.30
N ASP A 166 -5.50 18.45 -2.41
CA ASP A 166 -4.06 18.77 -2.46
C ASP A 166 -3.70 20.03 -1.66
N ASP A 167 -4.66 20.92 -1.45
CA ASP A 167 -4.52 22.11 -0.61
C ASP A 167 -4.95 21.90 0.86
N ALA A 168 -5.21 20.66 1.29
CA ALA A 168 -5.57 20.34 2.66
C ALA A 168 -4.49 20.76 3.66
N ALA A 169 -4.90 21.19 4.85
CA ALA A 169 -3.98 21.56 5.91
C ALA A 169 -3.10 20.38 6.34
N VAL A 170 -1.84 20.68 6.64
CA VAL A 170 -0.89 19.66 7.13
C VAL A 170 -1.28 19.18 8.52
N ASN A 171 -1.38 17.87 8.69
CA ASN A 171 -1.60 17.20 9.97
C ASN A 171 -0.60 16.04 10.16
N LEU A 172 0.58 16.38 10.66
CA LEU A 172 1.67 15.41 10.87
C LEU A 172 1.31 14.37 11.93
N GLN A 173 0.47 14.72 12.90
CA GLN A 173 0.05 13.81 13.96
C GLN A 173 -0.89 12.73 13.45
N ALA A 174 -1.81 13.07 12.55
CA ALA A 174 -2.69 12.07 11.93
C ALA A 174 -1.89 11.00 11.17
N GLN A 175 -0.88 11.41 10.39
CA GLN A 175 0.03 10.50 9.71
C GLN A 175 0.80 9.60 10.69
N ALA A 176 1.38 10.19 11.74
CA ALA A 176 2.16 9.44 12.74
C ALA A 176 1.29 8.42 13.50
N ASN A 177 0.08 8.82 13.91
CA ASN A 177 -0.87 7.92 14.57
C ASN A 177 -1.28 6.75 13.67
N ALA A 178 -1.50 7.00 12.38
CA ALA A 178 -1.89 5.98 11.42
C ALA A 178 -0.78 4.94 11.20
N TYR A 179 0.48 5.36 11.03
CA TYR A 179 1.62 4.44 10.97
C TYR A 179 1.83 3.68 12.27
N ALA A 180 1.71 4.34 13.44
CA ALA A 180 1.83 3.69 14.73
C ALA A 180 0.78 2.57 14.88
N ALA A 181 -0.48 2.87 14.58
CA ALA A 181 -1.56 1.89 14.66
C ALA A 181 -1.37 0.71 13.69
N PHE A 182 -0.88 0.93 12.48
CA PHE A 182 -0.53 -0.14 11.54
C PHE A 182 0.51 -1.09 12.15
N PHE A 183 1.65 -0.56 12.60
CA PHE A 183 2.71 -1.38 13.18
C PHE A 183 2.28 -2.10 14.47
N GLU A 184 1.47 -1.44 15.31
CA GLU A 184 0.97 -2.05 16.55
C GLU A 184 -0.08 -3.15 16.33
N SER A 185 -0.90 -3.03 15.28
CA SER A 185 -2.06 -3.89 15.09
C SER A 185 -1.84 -5.03 14.11
N VAL A 186 -0.91 -4.87 13.16
CA VAL A 186 -0.82 -5.74 11.98
C VAL A 186 0.56 -6.36 11.80
N TRP A 187 1.63 -5.64 12.14
CA TRP A 187 3.00 -6.03 11.77
C TRP A 187 3.43 -7.40 12.33
N ASP A 188 3.07 -7.70 13.58
CA ASP A 188 3.46 -8.94 14.28
C ASP A 188 2.46 -10.09 14.07
N GLU A 189 1.50 -9.95 13.14
CA GLU A 189 0.53 -10.99 12.83
C GLU A 189 1.15 -12.11 11.97
N ASP A 190 0.83 -13.36 12.27
CA ASP A 190 1.41 -14.55 11.61
C ASP A 190 1.19 -14.57 10.08
N TRP A 191 0.06 -14.01 9.63
CA TRP A 191 -0.30 -13.91 8.23
C TRP A 191 0.44 -12.78 7.50
N MET A 192 1.02 -11.80 8.23
CA MET A 192 1.71 -10.66 7.64
C MET A 192 3.08 -11.05 7.12
N GLY A 193 3.35 -10.78 5.85
CA GLY A 193 4.61 -11.07 5.17
C GLY A 193 5.55 -9.85 5.05
N GLY A 194 5.02 -8.64 5.28
CA GLY A 194 5.77 -7.40 5.17
C GLY A 194 5.01 -6.29 4.46
N ALA A 195 5.60 -5.12 4.36
CA ALA A 195 4.97 -3.95 3.72
C ALA A 195 5.99 -3.08 2.99
N TYR A 196 5.56 -2.49 1.89
CA TYR A 196 6.23 -1.41 1.17
C TYR A 196 5.49 -0.11 1.47
N LEU A 197 6.22 0.87 1.99
CA LEU A 197 5.61 2.13 2.41
C LEU A 197 5.50 3.10 1.22
N TRP A 198 4.31 3.61 0.98
CA TRP A 198 4.04 4.65 0.01
C TRP A 198 4.00 6.02 0.70
N LYS A 199 4.95 6.96 0.49
CA LYS A 199 6.03 6.79 -0.49
C LYS A 199 7.35 7.33 0.05
N TRP A 200 8.43 7.00 -0.62
CA TRP A 200 9.76 7.55 -0.39
C TRP A 200 10.34 8.02 -1.72
N PHE A 201 10.82 9.26 -1.77
CA PHE A 201 11.47 9.80 -2.97
C PHE A 201 12.95 9.42 -3.02
N SER A 202 13.44 9.08 -4.21
CA SER A 202 14.86 8.74 -4.45
C SER A 202 15.80 9.95 -4.42
N HIS A 203 15.24 11.16 -4.43
CA HIS A 203 16.00 12.41 -4.41
C HIS A 203 15.44 13.38 -3.36
N PRO A 204 16.32 14.13 -2.67
CA PRO A 204 15.90 15.05 -1.62
C PRO A 204 15.13 16.26 -2.17
N GLY A 205 14.35 16.92 -1.32
CA GLY A 205 13.69 18.19 -1.63
C GLY A 205 12.20 18.09 -1.96
N HIS A 206 11.64 16.88 -2.04
CA HIS A 206 10.20 16.67 -2.27
C HIS A 206 9.42 16.35 -1.00
N SER A 207 10.11 16.18 0.13
CA SER A 207 9.50 15.84 1.42
C SER A 207 9.79 16.91 2.47
N GLY A 208 9.05 16.87 3.56
CA GLY A 208 9.28 17.76 4.70
C GLY A 208 8.01 18.08 5.48
N PRO A 209 8.14 18.75 6.64
CA PRO A 209 7.02 18.98 7.56
C PRO A 209 5.95 19.94 6.99
N ALA A 210 6.22 20.65 5.91
CA ALA A 210 5.26 21.54 5.26
C ALA A 210 4.42 20.84 4.16
N SER A 211 4.78 19.62 3.76
CA SER A 211 4.03 18.84 2.78
C SER A 211 2.90 18.06 3.43
N ASN A 212 1.73 18.03 2.79
CA ASN A 212 0.57 17.22 3.20
C ASN A 212 0.50 15.87 2.46
N ASP A 213 1.51 15.51 1.68
CA ASP A 213 1.54 14.30 0.87
C ASP A 213 2.01 13.06 1.69
N PHE A 214 2.12 11.91 1.06
CA PHE A 214 2.38 10.61 1.68
C PHE A 214 3.79 10.42 2.23
N GLU A 215 4.79 11.13 1.70
CA GLU A 215 6.14 11.00 2.20
C GLU A 215 6.22 11.33 3.70
N PHE A 216 7.09 10.62 4.41
CA PHE A 216 7.24 10.76 5.87
C PHE A 216 8.63 11.25 6.29
N GLU A 217 9.56 11.49 5.34
CA GLU A 217 10.88 12.06 5.61
C GLU A 217 10.76 13.44 6.27
N GLY A 218 11.54 13.63 7.34
CA GLY A 218 11.50 14.90 8.10
C GLY A 218 10.21 15.15 8.89
N LYS A 219 9.32 14.15 8.97
CA LYS A 219 8.05 14.19 9.71
C LYS A 219 8.08 13.27 10.92
N PRO A 220 7.22 13.45 11.95
CA PRO A 220 7.16 12.55 13.11
C PRO A 220 6.93 11.08 12.75
N ALA A 221 6.19 10.81 11.69
CA ALA A 221 5.96 9.46 11.18
C ALA A 221 7.28 8.71 10.82
N ALA A 222 8.33 9.42 10.39
CA ALA A 222 9.64 8.82 10.14
C ALA A 222 10.25 8.18 11.40
N THR A 223 10.05 8.81 12.57
CA THR A 223 10.52 8.27 13.86
C THR A 223 9.79 6.98 14.22
N VAL A 224 8.47 6.94 13.98
CA VAL A 224 7.63 5.74 14.19
C VAL A 224 8.08 4.60 13.29
N VAL A 225 8.23 4.84 11.99
CA VAL A 225 8.70 3.86 11.00
C VAL A 225 10.09 3.34 11.34
N ALA A 226 11.02 4.24 11.67
CA ALA A 226 12.39 3.86 12.05
C ALA A 226 12.44 3.02 13.33
N ALA A 227 11.58 3.31 14.32
CA ALA A 227 11.48 2.53 15.54
C ALA A 227 10.97 1.11 15.24
N ALA A 228 9.96 0.97 14.38
CA ALA A 228 9.42 -0.32 13.95
C ALA A 228 10.48 -1.18 13.25
N TYR A 229 11.17 -0.62 12.27
CA TYR A 229 12.18 -1.36 11.50
C TYR A 229 13.39 -1.74 12.35
N ARG A 230 13.87 -0.86 13.26
CA ARG A 230 14.97 -1.21 14.19
C ARG A 230 14.57 -2.33 15.15
N ALA A 231 13.35 -2.31 15.67
CA ALA A 231 12.85 -3.37 16.54
C ALA A 231 12.75 -4.70 15.79
N ALA A 232 12.17 -4.70 14.59
CA ALA A 232 12.07 -5.88 13.76
C ALA A 232 13.45 -6.47 13.39
N ALA A 233 14.39 -5.63 12.96
CA ALA A 233 15.76 -6.05 12.63
C ALA A 233 16.52 -6.62 13.84
N ALA A 234 16.17 -6.18 15.06
CA ALA A 234 16.75 -6.70 16.31
C ALA A 234 16.02 -7.96 16.84
N GLY A 235 15.01 -8.49 16.12
CA GLY A 235 14.19 -9.62 16.57
C GLY A 235 13.34 -9.29 17.80
N LYS A 236 13.02 -8.01 18.02
CA LYS A 236 12.21 -7.52 19.15
C LYS A 236 10.80 -7.22 18.71
N GLY A 237 9.83 -7.36 19.62
CA GLY A 237 8.44 -6.96 19.36
C GLY A 237 8.34 -5.48 18.98
N VAL A 238 7.66 -5.19 17.88
CA VAL A 238 7.57 -3.85 17.29
C VAL A 238 6.66 -2.93 18.10
N ARG A 239 5.59 -3.46 18.71
CA ARG A 239 4.56 -2.69 19.43
C ARG A 239 5.09 -1.73 20.48
N ALA A 240 5.99 -2.18 21.36
CA ALA A 240 6.53 -1.34 22.44
C ALA A 240 7.40 -0.19 21.91
N ALA A 241 8.24 -0.47 20.90
CA ALA A 241 9.11 0.53 20.28
C ALA A 241 8.33 1.64 19.58
N VAL A 242 7.26 1.25 18.87
CA VAL A 242 6.38 2.18 18.14
C VAL A 242 5.58 3.07 19.10
N ARG A 243 5.03 2.52 20.19
CA ARG A 243 4.32 3.31 21.21
C ARG A 243 5.19 4.38 21.83
N ALA A 244 6.43 4.04 22.18
CA ALA A 244 7.37 5.01 22.72
C ALA A 244 7.69 6.12 21.69
N ALA A 245 7.89 5.76 20.42
CA ALA A 245 8.17 6.72 19.36
C ALA A 245 6.97 7.64 19.06
N ALA A 246 5.75 7.11 19.02
CA ALA A 246 4.54 7.89 18.77
C ALA A 246 4.23 8.86 19.92
N ALA A 247 4.48 8.46 21.17
CA ALA A 247 4.31 9.32 22.35
C ALA A 247 5.32 10.48 22.39
N ALA A 248 6.48 10.33 21.79
CA ALA A 248 7.51 11.37 21.69
C ALA A 248 7.28 12.36 20.53
N ALA A 249 6.30 12.10 19.65
CA ALA A 249 5.99 13.00 18.55
C ALA A 249 5.41 14.33 19.08
N PRO A 250 5.84 15.50 18.54
CA PRO A 250 5.35 16.79 19.01
C PRO A 250 3.84 16.92 18.72
N PRO A 251 3.07 17.50 19.65
CA PRO A 251 1.64 17.72 19.45
C PRO A 251 1.39 18.69 18.29
N ARG A 252 0.20 18.62 17.70
CA ARG A 252 -0.25 19.48 16.60
C ARG A 252 0.07 20.96 16.89
N SER A 253 0.86 21.60 16.04
CA SER A 253 0.98 23.06 16.07
C SER A 253 -0.37 23.65 15.67
N ARG A 254 -1.04 24.37 16.58
CA ARG A 254 -2.26 25.12 16.25
C ARG A 254 -1.94 26.07 15.08
N PRO A 255 -2.77 26.14 14.04
CA PRO A 255 -2.63 27.18 13.04
C PRO A 255 -2.66 28.53 13.75
N LYS A 256 -1.68 29.40 13.47
CA LYS A 256 -1.73 30.80 13.93
C LYS A 256 -3.00 31.37 13.32
N ALA A 257 -3.90 31.87 14.17
CA ALA A 257 -5.06 32.65 13.73
C ALA A 257 -4.54 33.78 12.83
N SER A 258 -5.02 33.84 11.57
CA SER A 258 -4.79 34.98 10.73
C SER A 258 -5.33 36.25 11.51
N PRO A 259 -4.59 37.35 11.54
CA PRO A 259 -5.14 38.58 12.05
C PRO A 259 -6.38 38.90 11.20
N ALA A 260 -7.49 39.23 11.89
CA ALA A 260 -8.69 39.69 11.25
C ALA A 260 -8.41 40.98 10.47
N PRO A 261 -9.12 41.22 9.34
CA PRO A 261 -8.92 42.37 8.48
C PRO A 261 -9.27 43.68 9.17
#